data_875dfa9fb2000b5d61add1a622d3333a
#
_entry.id   875dfa9fb2000b5d61add1a622d3333a
#
_cell.length_a   1.000
_cell.length_b   1.000
_cell.length_c   1.000
_cell.angle_alpha   90.00
_cell.angle_beta   90.00
_cell.angle_gamma   90.00
#
_symmetry.space_group_name_H-M   'P 1'
#
loop_
_entity.id
_entity.type
_entity.pdbx_description
1 polymer ?
#
loop_
_entity_poly.entity_id
_entity_poly.type
_entity_poly.pdbx_seq_one_letter_code
_entity_poly.pdbx_strand_id
1 'polypeptide(L)'
;MPKIRWKDLPPALREHLFERLRERKISAEDLYELKLWRESEPQAPEGAWYKDFGSFKICGEGEYPKTFLLRGQPARGRKLQPLAGAAPR
;
A
#
# COMPACT_ATOMS: atom_id res chain seq x y z
N MET A 1 13.89 -14.07 3.31
CA MET A 1 12.78 -13.35 3.96
C MET A 1 11.57 -13.34 3.05
N PRO A 2 10.37 -13.57 3.57
CA PRO A 2 9.18 -13.57 2.73
C PRO A 2 8.91 -12.19 2.15
N LYS A 3 8.32 -12.17 0.97
CA LYS A 3 7.93 -10.93 0.30
C LYS A 3 6.42 -10.81 0.31
N ILE A 4 5.93 -9.58 0.20
CA ILE A 4 4.48 -9.34 0.14
C ILE A 4 3.92 -9.97 -1.13
N ARG A 5 2.84 -10.73 -0.98
CA ARG A 5 2.27 -11.53 -2.06
C ARG A 5 1.18 -10.74 -2.79
N TRP A 6 1.61 -9.98 -3.79
CA TRP A 6 0.69 -9.15 -4.56
C TRP A 6 -0.27 -9.95 -5.44
N LYS A 7 0.10 -11.19 -5.77
CA LYS A 7 -0.78 -12.06 -6.55
C LYS A 7 -2.05 -12.44 -5.78
N ASP A 8 -1.97 -12.41 -4.47
CA ASP A 8 -3.10 -12.76 -3.61
C ASP A 8 -3.91 -11.53 -3.19
N LEU A 9 -3.71 -10.40 -3.85
CA LEU A 9 -4.45 -9.18 -3.57
C LEU A 9 -5.94 -9.41 -3.86
N PRO A 10 -6.83 -9.17 -2.87
CA PRO A 10 -8.26 -9.39 -3.11
C PRO A 10 -8.77 -8.54 -4.27
N PRO A 11 -9.55 -9.12 -5.20
CA PRO A 11 -10.09 -8.35 -6.31
C PRO A 11 -10.92 -7.15 -5.86
N ALA A 12 -11.66 -7.29 -4.76
CA ALA A 12 -12.46 -6.20 -4.21
C ALA A 12 -11.58 -5.01 -3.83
N LEU A 13 -10.41 -5.26 -3.27
CA LEU A 13 -9.48 -4.20 -2.89
C LEU A 13 -9.05 -3.39 -4.12
N ARG A 14 -8.74 -4.08 -5.21
CA ARG A 14 -8.33 -3.43 -6.45
C ARG A 14 -9.46 -2.59 -7.03
N GLU A 15 -10.67 -3.14 -7.05
CA GLU A 15 -11.83 -2.41 -7.53
C GLU A 15 -12.11 -1.16 -6.72
N HIS A 16 -12.00 -1.26 -5.40
CA HIS A 16 -12.21 -0.12 -4.52
C HIS A 16 -11.17 0.98 -4.76
N LEU A 17 -9.93 0.60 -5.01
CA LEU A 17 -8.90 1.59 -5.35
C LEU A 17 -9.24 2.34 -6.62
N PHE A 18 -9.69 1.63 -7.65
CA PHE A 18 -10.09 2.28 -8.91
C PHE A 18 -11.30 3.18 -8.73
N GLU A 19 -12.26 2.77 -7.92
CA GLU A 19 -13.41 3.61 -7.61
C GLU A 19 -12.99 4.92 -6.95
N ARG A 20 -12.09 4.85 -5.98
CA ARG A 20 -11.60 6.04 -5.28
C ARG A 20 -10.81 6.94 -6.21
N LEU A 21 -10.08 6.36 -7.15
CA LEU A 21 -9.39 7.13 -8.18
C LEU A 21 -10.38 7.91 -9.04
N ARG A 22 -11.46 7.26 -9.49
CA ARG A 22 -12.48 7.92 -10.27
C ARG A 22 -13.18 9.03 -9.49
N GLU A 23 -13.35 8.83 -8.19
CA GLU A 23 -13.95 9.85 -7.31
C GLU A 23 -12.96 10.95 -6.92
N ARG A 24 -11.73 10.85 -7.39
CA ARG A 24 -10.64 11.78 -7.07
C ARG A 24 -10.30 11.85 -5.59
N LYS A 25 -10.58 10.77 -4.85
CA LYS A 25 -10.20 10.65 -3.45
C LYS A 25 -8.76 10.18 -3.28
N ILE A 26 -8.21 9.53 -4.29
CA ILE A 26 -6.80 9.17 -4.34
C ILE A 26 -6.21 9.71 -5.63
N SER A 27 -4.90 9.97 -5.62
CA SER A 27 -4.24 10.55 -6.78
C SER A 27 -3.60 9.47 -7.65
N ALA A 28 -3.53 9.74 -8.95
CA ALA A 28 -2.85 8.83 -9.88
C ALA A 28 -1.36 8.74 -9.55
N GLU A 29 -0.76 9.83 -9.06
CA GLU A 29 0.63 9.83 -8.67
C GLU A 29 0.89 8.85 -7.54
N ASP A 30 0.00 8.81 -6.54
CA ASP A 30 0.14 7.89 -5.43
C ASP A 30 -0.08 6.45 -5.86
N LEU A 31 -0.97 6.21 -6.81
CA LEU A 31 -1.14 4.89 -7.40
C LEU A 31 0.12 4.44 -8.14
N TYR A 32 0.79 5.38 -8.81
CA TYR A 32 2.05 5.08 -9.47
C TYR A 32 3.13 4.71 -8.46
N GLU A 33 3.17 5.41 -7.33
CA GLU A 33 4.10 5.06 -6.25
C GLU A 33 3.81 3.66 -5.71
N LEU A 34 2.56 3.28 -5.61
CA LEU A 34 2.19 1.92 -5.23
C LEU A 34 2.75 0.91 -6.23
N LYS A 35 2.62 1.20 -7.52
CA LYS A 35 3.15 0.32 -8.57
C LYS A 35 4.67 0.14 -8.43
N LEU A 36 5.38 1.23 -8.23
CA LEU A 36 6.83 1.18 -8.06
C LEU A 36 7.22 0.38 -6.82
N TRP A 37 6.49 0.59 -5.73
CA TRP A 37 6.75 -0.16 -4.50
C TRP A 37 6.53 -1.65 -4.69
N ARG A 38 5.47 -2.03 -5.38
CA ARG A 38 5.21 -3.44 -5.70
C ARG A 38 6.34 -4.04 -6.53
N GLU A 39 6.81 -3.30 -7.53
CA GLU A 39 7.88 -3.77 -8.39
C GLU A 39 9.21 -3.91 -7.66
N SER A 40 9.38 -3.22 -6.55
CA SER A 40 10.59 -3.34 -5.71
C SER A 40 10.59 -4.63 -4.88
N GLU A 41 9.51 -5.41 -4.94
CA GLU A 41 9.36 -6.66 -4.20
C GLU A 41 9.62 -6.47 -2.70
N PRO A 42 8.81 -5.64 -2.02
CA PRO A 42 9.07 -5.33 -0.62
C PRO A 42 8.95 -6.55 0.28
N GLN A 43 9.80 -6.60 1.29
CA GLN A 43 9.75 -7.68 2.27
C GLN A 43 8.52 -7.55 3.14
N ALA A 44 7.94 -8.71 3.48
CA ALA A 44 6.77 -8.76 4.34
C ALA A 44 7.22 -8.69 5.80
N PRO A 45 6.75 -7.71 6.58
CA PRO A 45 7.04 -7.67 8.01
C PRO A 45 6.23 -8.71 8.75
N GLU A 46 6.62 -8.99 9.98
CA GLU A 46 5.81 -9.82 10.85
C GLU A 46 4.67 -8.98 11.41
N GLY A 47 3.47 -9.55 11.42
CA GLY A 47 2.30 -8.90 12.00
C GLY A 47 1.71 -7.83 11.08
N ALA A 48 0.89 -6.98 11.68
CA ALA A 48 0.19 -5.93 10.93
C ALA A 48 1.14 -4.82 10.48
N TRP A 49 0.91 -4.32 9.26
CA TRP A 49 1.72 -3.26 8.68
C TRP A 49 0.87 -2.36 7.80
N TYR A 50 1.40 -1.18 7.49
CA TYR A 50 0.79 -0.31 6.50
C TYR A 50 1.86 0.50 5.78
N LYS A 51 1.53 0.91 4.56
CA LYS A 51 2.39 1.77 3.75
C LYS A 51 1.58 3.00 3.33
N ASP A 52 2.07 4.17 3.71
CA ASP A 52 1.40 5.43 3.42
C ASP A 52 1.89 5.99 2.08
N PHE A 53 0.96 6.22 1.16
CA PHE A 53 1.27 6.78 -0.15
C PHE A 53 0.82 8.24 -0.28
N GLY A 54 0.29 8.83 0.78
CA GLY A 54 -0.18 10.20 0.76
C GLY A 54 -1.70 10.27 0.78
N SER A 55 -2.33 10.06 -0.35
CA SER A 55 -3.80 10.11 -0.41
C SER A 55 -4.46 8.82 0.10
N PHE A 56 -3.69 7.74 0.25
CA PHE A 56 -4.21 6.49 0.79
C PHE A 56 -3.07 5.70 1.43
N LYS A 57 -3.45 4.65 2.18
CA LYS A 57 -2.53 3.72 2.80
C LYS A 57 -2.94 2.30 2.44
N ILE A 58 -1.98 1.43 2.16
CA ILE A 58 -2.24 0.01 2.00
C ILE A 58 -1.92 -0.67 3.32
N CYS A 59 -2.83 -1.50 3.79
CA CYS A 59 -2.67 -2.22 5.05
C CYS A 59 -2.64 -3.72 4.80
N GLY A 60 -1.85 -4.43 5.57
CA GLY A 60 -1.76 -5.88 5.45
C GLY A 60 -1.27 -6.52 6.72
N GLU A 61 -1.09 -7.82 6.66
CA GLU A 61 -0.55 -8.61 7.77
C GLU A 61 0.32 -9.71 7.19
N GLY A 62 1.58 -9.76 7.65
CA GLY A 62 2.55 -10.71 7.11
C GLY A 62 2.72 -10.52 5.62
N GLU A 63 2.57 -11.59 4.86
CA GLU A 63 2.75 -11.56 3.40
C GLU A 63 1.53 -11.04 2.64
N TYR A 64 0.41 -10.80 3.32
CA TYR A 64 -0.88 -10.57 2.66
C TYR A 64 -1.36 -9.14 2.81
N PRO A 65 -1.43 -8.37 1.69
CA PRO A 65 -2.15 -7.10 1.73
C PRO A 65 -3.63 -7.37 1.88
N LYS A 66 -4.32 -6.61 2.74
CA LYS A 66 -5.70 -6.90 3.09
C LYS A 66 -6.68 -5.80 2.72
N THR A 67 -6.30 -4.55 2.92
CA THR A 67 -7.21 -3.44 2.68
C THR A 67 -6.44 -2.14 2.47
N PHE A 68 -7.18 -1.08 2.19
CA PHE A 68 -6.57 0.25 2.13
C PHE A 68 -7.42 1.23 2.93
N LEU A 69 -6.80 2.33 3.32
CA LEU A 69 -7.45 3.41 4.03
C LEU A 69 -7.21 4.71 3.29
N LEU A 70 -8.14 5.63 3.39
CA LEU A 70 -7.99 6.96 2.81
C LEU A 70 -7.25 7.88 3.77
N ARG A 71 -6.84 9.04 3.25
CA ARG A 71 -6.17 10.05 4.07
C ARG A 71 -7.04 10.40 5.28
N GLY A 72 -6.39 10.51 6.43
CA GLY A 72 -7.08 10.84 7.67
C GLY A 72 -7.60 9.66 8.45
N GLN A 73 -7.65 8.48 7.84
CA GLN A 73 -8.06 7.27 8.56
C GLN A 73 -6.84 6.68 9.26
N PRO A 74 -6.94 6.37 10.57
CA PRO A 74 -5.80 5.83 11.30
C PRO A 74 -5.51 4.38 10.88
N ALA A 75 -4.24 4.06 10.72
CA ALA A 75 -3.80 2.70 10.41
C ALA A 75 -3.11 2.10 11.62
N ARG A 76 -3.15 0.77 11.72
CA ARG A 76 -2.52 0.02 12.81
C ARG A 76 -1.34 -0.75 12.30
N GLY A 77 -0.41 -1.02 13.21
CA GLY A 77 0.73 -1.85 12.91
C GLY A 77 1.96 -1.04 12.55
N ARG A 78 2.94 -1.73 11.98
CA ARG A 78 4.22 -1.11 11.63
C ARG A 78 4.09 -0.27 10.36
N LYS A 79 4.54 0.98 10.42
CA LYS A 79 4.60 1.82 9.23
C LYS A 79 5.83 1.41 8.41
N LEU A 80 5.61 1.05 7.14
CA LEU A 80 6.71 0.68 6.26
C LEU A 80 7.37 1.93 5.70
N GLN A 81 8.71 1.88 5.61
CA GLN A 81 9.49 3.01 5.16
C GLN A 81 9.42 3.16 3.64
N PRO A 82 9.77 4.33 3.12
CA PRO A 82 9.93 4.51 1.68
C PRO A 82 10.94 3.55 1.09
N LEU A 83 10.93 3.41 -0.24
CA LEU A 83 11.87 2.55 -0.94
C LEU A 83 13.30 2.90 -0.55
N ALA A 84 14.13 1.87 -0.36
CA ALA A 84 15.54 2.05 -0.12
C ALA A 84 16.16 2.83 -1.29
N GLY A 85 16.93 3.86 -0.97
CA GLY A 85 17.52 4.71 -1.99
C GLY A 85 16.61 5.80 -2.51
N ALA A 86 15.34 5.83 -2.11
CA ALA A 86 14.46 6.93 -2.44
C ALA A 86 14.92 8.17 -1.67
N ALA A 87 15.07 9.28 -2.37
CA ALA A 87 15.50 10.50 -1.72
C ALA A 87 14.45 10.96 -0.72
N PRO A 88 14.86 11.38 0.49
CA PRO A 88 13.92 12.00 1.41
C PRO A 88 13.39 13.29 0.82
N ARG A 89 12.17 13.56 1.06
CA ARG A 89 11.50 14.73 0.50
C ARG A 89 11.09 15.69 1.54
#